data_dfbf8b56e8ace1f71c6d52a6f3971f82
#
_entry.id   dfbf8b56e8ace1f71c6d52a6f3971f82
#
_cell.length_a   1.000
_cell.length_b   1.000
_cell.length_c   1.000
_cell.angle_alpha   90.00
_cell.angle_beta   90.00
_cell.angle_gamma   90.00
#
_symmetry.space_group_name_H-M   'P 1'
#
loop_
_entity.id
_entity.type
_entity.pdbx_description
1 polymer ?
#
loop_
_entity_poly.entity_id
_entity_poly.type
_entity_poly.pdbx_seq_one_letter_code
_entity_poly.pdbx_strand_id
1 'polypeptide(L)'
;ASTNPTVSKTLPRTAMNAKKVLKIARQLSEPFKVTQGKKFRLKDYDPADTLHLGSEDKPRAKEGLQVGVQALASLQDRLYAQDKWGVLLIFQAMDAAGKDGAIKHVMSGVNPQGCQV
;
A
#
# COMPACT_ATOMS: atom_id res chain seq x y z
N ALA A 1 -24.81 31.90 28.94
CA ALA A 1 -24.70 30.99 27.81
C ALA A 1 -23.25 30.91 27.34
N SER A 2 -22.57 29.84 27.71
CA SER A 2 -21.16 29.60 27.36
C SER A 2 -21.11 28.73 26.14
N THR A 3 -20.67 29.27 25.01
CA THR A 3 -20.39 28.53 23.81
C THR A 3 -18.93 28.11 23.81
N ASN A 4 -18.68 26.81 24.05
CA ASN A 4 -17.37 26.20 23.83
C ASN A 4 -17.13 25.98 22.33
N PRO A 5 -16.06 26.49 21.72
CA PRO A 5 -15.67 26.10 20.40
C PRO A 5 -14.92 24.76 20.49
N THR A 6 -15.51 23.72 19.95
CA THR A 6 -14.86 22.43 19.71
C THR A 6 -13.75 22.61 18.69
N VAL A 7 -12.53 22.78 19.17
CA VAL A 7 -11.33 22.78 18.32
C VAL A 7 -11.10 21.35 17.87
N SER A 8 -11.49 21.05 16.65
CA SER A 8 -11.07 19.86 15.93
C SER A 8 -9.54 19.90 15.80
N LYS A 9 -8.86 19.12 16.65
CA LYS A 9 -7.42 18.84 16.49
C LYS A 9 -7.22 17.96 15.24
N THR A 10 -7.18 18.58 14.08
CA THR A 10 -6.57 17.99 12.90
C THR A 10 -5.09 17.79 13.21
N LEU A 11 -4.69 16.54 13.38
CA LEU A 11 -3.27 16.15 13.47
C LEU A 11 -2.52 16.76 12.27
N PRO A 12 -1.36 17.38 12.50
CA PRO A 12 -0.57 17.89 11.38
C PRO A 12 -0.22 16.72 10.44
N ARG A 13 -0.66 16.82 9.20
CA ARG A 13 -0.20 15.97 8.09
C ARG A 13 1.28 16.25 7.92
N THR A 14 2.10 15.62 8.74
CA THR A 14 3.55 15.63 8.52
C THR A 14 3.75 14.96 7.18
N ALA A 15 4.02 15.75 6.17
CA ALA A 15 4.31 15.28 4.82
C ALA A 15 5.54 14.39 4.93
N MET A 16 5.33 13.09 5.11
CA MET A 16 6.42 12.13 5.11
C MET A 16 7.09 12.24 3.75
N ASN A 17 8.39 12.50 3.78
CA ASN A 17 9.17 12.71 2.56
C ASN A 17 8.91 11.54 1.59
N ALA A 18 8.28 11.81 0.44
CA ALA A 18 7.90 10.81 -0.55
C ALA A 18 9.08 9.91 -0.96
N LYS A 19 10.29 10.47 -0.98
CA LYS A 19 11.53 9.71 -1.23
C LYS A 19 11.79 8.65 -0.16
N LYS A 20 11.51 8.96 1.11
CA LYS A 20 11.70 8.01 2.22
C LYS A 20 10.68 6.88 2.13
N VAL A 21 9.43 7.19 1.83
CA VAL A 21 8.36 6.18 1.64
C VAL A 21 8.71 5.25 0.49
N LEU A 22 9.12 5.79 -0.66
CA LEU A 22 9.51 5.00 -1.82
C LEU A 22 10.74 4.11 -1.55
N LYS A 23 11.70 4.60 -0.78
CA LYS A 23 12.86 3.81 -0.38
C LYS A 23 12.45 2.61 0.46
N ILE A 24 11.61 2.82 1.47
CA ILE A 24 11.09 1.74 2.34
C ILE A 24 10.26 0.74 1.52
N ALA A 25 9.38 1.23 0.66
CA ALA A 25 8.56 0.39 -0.21
C ALA A 25 9.41 -0.50 -1.12
N ARG A 26 10.48 0.03 -1.70
CA ARG A 26 11.44 -0.74 -2.50
C ARG A 26 12.14 -1.82 -1.68
N GLN A 27 12.62 -1.49 -0.48
CA GLN A 27 13.29 -2.45 0.39
C GLN A 27 12.38 -3.60 0.79
N LEU A 28 11.10 -3.30 1.08
CA LEU A 28 10.12 -4.33 1.46
C LEU A 28 9.65 -5.16 0.27
N SER A 29 9.58 -4.62 -0.93
CA SER A 29 9.08 -5.32 -2.12
C SER A 29 10.16 -6.12 -2.86
N GLU A 30 11.44 -5.74 -2.75
CA GLU A 30 12.53 -6.36 -3.51
C GLU A 30 12.62 -7.89 -3.33
N PRO A 31 12.48 -8.46 -2.11
CA PRO A 31 12.52 -9.91 -1.91
C PRO A 31 11.40 -10.67 -2.65
N PHE A 32 10.30 -10.01 -2.94
CA PHE A 32 9.12 -10.60 -3.60
C PHE A 32 9.05 -10.29 -5.10
N LYS A 33 10.02 -9.55 -5.62
CA LYS A 33 10.04 -9.13 -7.02
C LYS A 33 10.64 -10.22 -7.90
N VAL A 34 9.83 -10.73 -8.81
CA VAL A 34 10.26 -11.71 -9.82
C VAL A 34 10.46 -11.01 -11.16
N THR A 35 11.71 -10.90 -11.62
CA THR A 35 12.06 -10.28 -12.91
C THR A 35 12.46 -11.29 -13.97
N GLN A 36 12.76 -12.53 -13.58
CA GLN A 36 13.19 -13.60 -14.46
C GLN A 36 12.28 -14.83 -14.33
N GLY A 37 11.14 -14.79 -14.99
CA GLY A 37 10.13 -15.85 -14.91
C GLY A 37 10.65 -17.25 -15.25
N LYS A 38 11.61 -17.38 -16.17
CA LYS A 38 12.22 -18.67 -16.53
C LYS A 38 12.96 -19.36 -15.38
N LYS A 39 13.45 -18.57 -14.40
CA LYS A 39 14.17 -19.09 -13.22
C LYS A 39 13.27 -19.19 -11.98
N PHE A 40 12.03 -18.73 -12.09
CA PHE A 40 11.08 -18.76 -10.99
C PHE A 40 10.62 -20.19 -10.72
N ARG A 41 10.70 -20.58 -9.45
CA ARG A 41 10.14 -21.85 -8.96
C ARG A 41 9.34 -21.56 -7.70
N LEU A 42 8.07 -21.89 -7.71
CA LEU A 42 7.16 -21.62 -6.60
C LEU A 42 7.63 -22.21 -5.27
N LYS A 43 8.29 -23.38 -5.32
CA LYS A 43 8.82 -24.05 -4.14
C LYS A 43 9.94 -23.29 -3.41
N ASP A 44 10.56 -22.31 -4.07
CA ASP A 44 11.64 -21.49 -3.49
C ASP A 44 11.08 -20.32 -2.67
N TYR A 45 9.75 -20.15 -2.61
CA TYR A 45 9.08 -19.08 -1.90
C TYR A 45 8.18 -19.66 -0.80
N ASP A 46 8.41 -19.21 0.43
CA ASP A 46 7.57 -19.56 1.56
C ASP A 46 6.38 -18.59 1.63
N PRO A 47 5.13 -19.04 1.46
CA PRO A 47 3.96 -18.18 1.59
C PRO A 47 3.73 -17.63 3.00
N ALA A 48 4.40 -18.20 4.01
CA ALA A 48 4.36 -17.72 5.38
C ALA A 48 5.50 -16.75 5.73
N ASP A 49 6.35 -16.37 4.75
CA ASP A 49 7.44 -15.42 4.98
C ASP A 49 6.89 -14.03 5.34
N THR A 50 7.23 -13.57 6.53
CA THR A 50 6.85 -12.26 7.08
C THR A 50 8.03 -11.28 7.12
N LEU A 51 9.13 -11.55 6.42
CA LEU A 51 10.37 -10.75 6.49
C LEU A 51 10.89 -10.61 7.93
N HIS A 52 10.81 -11.70 8.71
CA HIS A 52 11.19 -11.75 10.13
C HIS A 52 10.36 -10.86 11.07
N LEU A 53 9.21 -10.34 10.62
CA LEU A 53 8.31 -9.61 11.49
C LEU A 53 7.53 -10.56 12.40
N GLY A 54 7.59 -10.32 13.71
CA GLY A 54 6.88 -11.08 14.72
C GLY A 54 5.51 -10.48 15.07
N SER A 55 4.85 -11.11 16.04
CA SER A 55 3.56 -10.63 16.55
C SER A 55 3.65 -9.26 17.22
N GLU A 56 4.79 -8.95 17.81
CA GLU A 56 5.12 -7.67 18.44
C GLU A 56 5.23 -6.52 17.43
N ASP A 57 5.52 -6.82 16.17
CA ASP A 57 5.66 -5.83 15.11
C ASP A 57 4.30 -5.43 14.47
N LYS A 58 3.21 -6.13 14.81
CA LYS A 58 1.89 -5.87 14.22
C LYS A 58 1.42 -4.40 14.31
N PRO A 59 1.57 -3.70 15.46
CA PRO A 59 1.17 -2.29 15.53
C PRO A 59 1.98 -1.42 14.57
N ARG A 60 3.28 -1.65 14.49
CA ARG A 60 4.19 -0.93 13.58
C ARG A 60 3.91 -1.24 12.11
N ALA A 61 3.62 -2.50 11.79
CA ALA A 61 3.24 -2.91 10.44
C ALA A 61 1.91 -2.27 10.01
N LYS A 62 0.94 -2.17 10.92
CA LYS A 62 -0.34 -1.49 10.67
C LYS A 62 -0.16 0.00 10.41
N GLU A 63 0.68 0.67 11.19
CA GLU A 63 1.02 2.09 10.96
C GLU A 63 1.72 2.26 9.60
N GLY A 64 2.70 1.42 9.29
CA GLY A 64 3.39 1.41 8.00
C GLY A 64 2.45 1.20 6.83
N LEU A 65 1.45 0.33 6.96
CA LEU A 65 0.42 0.12 5.94
C LEU A 65 -0.41 1.40 5.72
N GLN A 66 -0.85 2.06 6.79
CA GLN A 66 -1.62 3.32 6.67
C GLN A 66 -0.82 4.40 5.92
N VAL A 67 0.45 4.52 6.24
CA VAL A 67 1.36 5.44 5.52
C VAL A 67 1.48 5.07 4.05
N GLY A 68 1.62 3.78 3.75
CA GLY A 68 1.68 3.26 2.39
C GLY A 68 0.40 3.56 1.59
N VAL A 69 -0.77 3.34 2.19
CA VAL A 69 -2.08 3.63 1.58
C VAL A 69 -2.22 5.13 1.27
N GLN A 70 -1.82 6.01 2.19
CA GLN A 70 -1.85 7.46 1.96
C GLN A 70 -0.89 7.89 0.83
N ALA A 71 0.29 7.31 0.79
CA ALA A 71 1.25 7.57 -0.29
C ALA A 71 0.72 7.10 -1.65
N LEU A 72 0.09 5.93 -1.70
CA LEU A 72 -0.54 5.38 -2.90
C LEU A 72 -1.66 6.30 -3.39
N ALA A 73 -2.54 6.75 -2.50
CA ALA A 73 -3.61 7.70 -2.83
C ALA A 73 -3.05 8.98 -3.45
N SER A 74 -2.01 9.56 -2.85
CA SER A 74 -1.36 10.77 -3.39
C SER A 74 -0.70 10.55 -4.75
N LEU A 75 -0.13 9.38 -4.99
CA LEU A 75 0.45 9.02 -6.29
C LEU A 75 -0.63 8.81 -7.34
N GLN A 76 -1.74 8.18 -6.99
CA GLN A 76 -2.88 7.97 -7.88
C GLN A 76 -3.52 9.29 -8.29
N ASP A 77 -3.70 10.25 -7.37
CA ASP A 77 -4.20 11.60 -7.69
C ASP A 77 -3.31 12.29 -8.73
N ARG A 78 -2.00 12.18 -8.59
CA ARG A 78 -1.05 12.73 -9.56
C ARG A 78 -1.10 12.02 -10.89
N LEU A 79 -1.21 10.70 -10.88
CA LEU A 79 -1.34 9.89 -12.10
C LEU A 79 -2.61 10.26 -12.86
N TYR A 80 -3.72 10.43 -12.14
CA TYR A 80 -5.00 10.84 -12.71
C TYR A 80 -4.93 12.26 -13.30
N ALA A 81 -4.35 13.20 -12.57
CA ALA A 81 -4.26 14.59 -12.97
C ALA A 81 -3.38 14.82 -14.23
N GLN A 82 -2.38 13.99 -14.45
CA GLN A 82 -1.49 14.15 -15.62
C GLN A 82 -2.12 13.66 -16.93
N ASP A 83 -3.15 12.82 -16.87
CA ASP A 83 -3.99 12.36 -17.99
C ASP A 83 -3.23 11.83 -19.24
N LYS A 84 -2.05 11.24 -19.01
CA LYS A 84 -1.19 10.68 -20.10
C LYS A 84 -0.94 9.20 -19.96
N TRP A 85 -0.87 8.72 -18.73
CA TRP A 85 -0.44 7.36 -18.42
C TRP A 85 -1.46 6.67 -17.52
N GLY A 86 -1.71 5.41 -17.77
CA GLY A 86 -2.45 4.52 -16.90
C GLY A 86 -1.53 3.43 -16.36
N VAL A 87 -1.89 2.87 -15.21
CA VAL A 87 -1.23 1.70 -14.61
C VAL A 87 -2.23 0.56 -14.59
N LEU A 88 -1.88 -0.56 -15.21
CA LEU A 88 -2.66 -1.79 -15.15
C LEU A 88 -2.05 -2.70 -14.08
N LEU A 89 -2.83 -3.02 -13.05
CA LEU A 89 -2.46 -3.99 -12.01
C LEU A 89 -3.22 -5.29 -12.27
N ILE A 90 -2.48 -6.37 -12.48
CA ILE A 90 -3.06 -7.70 -12.69
C ILE A 90 -2.85 -8.52 -11.42
N PHE A 91 -3.94 -8.88 -10.75
CA PHE A 91 -3.93 -9.74 -9.57
C PHE A 91 -4.39 -11.13 -9.95
N GLN A 92 -3.54 -12.10 -9.73
CA GLN A 92 -3.85 -13.50 -9.97
C GLN A 92 -3.58 -14.34 -8.72
N ALA A 93 -4.55 -15.13 -8.32
CA ALA A 93 -4.44 -16.05 -7.22
C ALA A 93 -5.42 -17.20 -7.41
N MET A 94 -5.19 -18.30 -6.70
CA MET A 94 -6.17 -19.38 -6.57
C MET A 94 -7.43 -18.86 -5.86
N ASP A 95 -8.55 -19.53 -6.08
CA ASP A 95 -9.79 -19.22 -5.38
C ASP A 95 -9.59 -19.28 -3.86
N ALA A 96 -10.26 -18.37 -3.15
CA ALA A 96 -10.13 -18.20 -1.69
C ALA A 96 -8.71 -17.89 -1.15
N ALA A 97 -7.75 -17.54 -2.00
CA ALA A 97 -6.38 -17.19 -1.57
C ALA A 97 -6.25 -15.78 -0.96
N GLY A 98 -7.34 -15.03 -0.80
CA GLY A 98 -7.35 -13.72 -0.17
C GLY A 98 -7.07 -12.53 -1.10
N LYS A 99 -7.06 -12.74 -2.42
CA LYS A 99 -6.82 -11.71 -3.43
C LYS A 99 -7.72 -10.48 -3.24
N ASP A 100 -9.02 -10.69 -3.10
CA ASP A 100 -10.00 -9.60 -2.99
C ASP A 100 -9.83 -8.82 -1.68
N GLY A 101 -9.51 -9.51 -0.58
CA GLY A 101 -9.17 -8.89 0.69
C GLY A 101 -7.92 -8.02 0.60
N ALA A 102 -6.87 -8.50 -0.08
CA ALA A 102 -5.64 -7.75 -0.28
C ALA A 102 -5.88 -6.49 -1.12
N ILE A 103 -6.62 -6.60 -2.23
CA ILE A 103 -6.97 -5.46 -3.08
C ILE A 103 -7.77 -4.43 -2.27
N LYS A 104 -8.83 -4.86 -1.58
CA LYS A 104 -9.66 -3.98 -0.75
C LYS A 104 -8.84 -3.24 0.30
N HIS A 105 -7.88 -3.92 0.91
CA HIS A 105 -7.06 -3.35 1.99
C HIS A 105 -6.06 -2.31 1.46
N VAL A 106 -5.35 -2.63 0.39
CA VAL A 106 -4.33 -1.77 -0.22
C VAL A 106 -4.95 -0.58 -0.94
N MET A 107 -6.07 -0.79 -1.63
CA MET A 107 -6.74 0.24 -2.42
C MET A 107 -7.75 1.07 -1.62
N SER A 108 -7.87 0.87 -0.32
CA SER A 108 -8.87 1.54 0.53
C SER A 108 -8.79 3.08 0.55
N GLY A 109 -7.61 3.63 0.29
CA GLY A 109 -7.39 5.09 0.26
C GLY A 109 -7.39 5.70 -1.13
N VAL A 110 -7.56 4.91 -2.18
CA VAL A 110 -7.48 5.36 -3.57
C VAL A 110 -8.83 5.93 -4.02
N ASN A 111 -8.80 7.03 -4.78
CA ASN A 111 -10.02 7.61 -5.33
C ASN A 111 -10.64 6.68 -6.38
N PRO A 112 -11.87 6.17 -6.16
CA PRO A 112 -12.51 5.24 -7.07
C PRO A 112 -12.80 5.83 -8.46
N GLN A 113 -12.91 7.14 -8.60
CA GLN A 113 -13.10 7.79 -9.90
C GLN A 113 -11.90 7.65 -10.82
N GLY A 114 -10.71 7.46 -10.26
CA GLY A 114 -9.48 7.23 -11.01
C GLY A 114 -9.14 5.76 -11.21
N CYS A 115 -10.02 4.83 -10.83
CA CYS A 115 -9.81 3.40 -10.91
C CYS A 115 -10.94 2.73 -11.68
N GLN A 116 -10.58 1.74 -12.50
CA GLN A 116 -11.53 0.81 -13.14
C GLN A 116 -11.18 -0.61 -12.69
N VAL A 117 -12.18 -1.39 -12.32
CA VAL A 117 -12.06 -2.78 -11.87
C VAL A 117 -12.92 -3.67 -12.75
#